data_af48f4f95f428706554610c26915daaa
#
_entry.id   af48f4f95f428706554610c26915daaa
#
_cell.length_a   1.000
_cell.length_b   1.000
_cell.length_c   1.000
_cell.angle_alpha   90.00
_cell.angle_beta   90.00
_cell.angle_gamma   90.00
#
_symmetry.space_group_name_H-M   'P 1'
#
loop_
_entity.id
_entity.type
_entity.pdbx_description
1 polymer ?
#
loop_
_entity_poly.entity_id
_entity_poly.type
_entity_poly.pdbx_seq_one_letter_code
_entity_poly.pdbx_strand_id
1 'polypeptide(L)'
;MPQTISVSDVPGLLCPGQTVFVQGAVGEPLALGQALAASEQASKGVHYLSCLVPGVNRTDFAAFHDEATMTAFFVQAELQNSFAAGKVRFLPLHYSGICSYMQRHPPVDVLLMQVPPPDDEGMCTLGLSVDFVPIILDKAKVVVAEVNANMPSPPGSPKIPYDRLDYVVHTERALPELPTGDLPPVIETIGQKVAELIHDGD
;
A
#
# COMPACT_ATOMS: atom_id res chain seq x y z
N MET A 1 -22.11 7.37 -3.85
CA MET A 1 -20.97 7.81 -4.70
C MET A 1 -19.93 8.46 -3.80
N PRO A 2 -18.64 8.19 -3.97
CA PRO A 2 -17.59 8.79 -3.17
C PRO A 2 -17.52 10.30 -3.37
N GLN A 3 -17.00 10.98 -2.34
CA GLN A 3 -16.70 12.40 -2.45
C GLN A 3 -15.33 12.58 -3.13
N THR A 4 -15.28 13.29 -4.26
CA THR A 4 -14.02 13.71 -4.86
C THR A 4 -13.44 14.87 -4.06
N ILE A 5 -12.17 14.73 -3.64
CA ILE A 5 -11.44 15.73 -2.88
C ILE A 5 -10.10 16.05 -3.57
N SER A 6 -9.50 17.18 -3.20
CA SER A 6 -8.14 17.49 -3.58
C SER A 6 -7.15 16.63 -2.76
N VAL A 7 -5.99 16.34 -3.32
CA VAL A 7 -4.91 15.68 -2.58
C VAL A 7 -4.49 16.46 -1.33
N SER A 8 -4.60 17.79 -1.37
CA SER A 8 -4.32 18.68 -0.22
C SER A 8 -5.34 18.56 0.94
N ASP A 9 -6.50 17.95 0.71
CA ASP A 9 -7.53 17.77 1.74
C ASP A 9 -7.31 16.48 2.55
N VAL A 10 -6.50 15.54 2.01
CA VAL A 10 -6.23 14.23 2.64
C VAL A 10 -5.70 14.34 4.07
N PRO A 11 -4.74 15.26 4.38
CA PRO A 11 -4.27 15.47 5.74
C PRO A 11 -5.38 15.75 6.76
N GLY A 12 -6.44 16.43 6.34
CA GLY A 12 -7.58 16.77 7.19
C GLY A 12 -8.49 15.60 7.55
N LEU A 13 -8.31 14.44 6.90
CA LEU A 13 -9.10 13.23 7.18
C LEU A 13 -8.53 12.41 8.34
N LEU A 14 -7.29 12.67 8.76
CA LEU A 14 -6.64 11.92 9.83
C LEU A 14 -6.73 12.67 11.17
N CYS A 15 -6.87 11.89 12.24
CA CYS A 15 -6.92 12.40 13.61
C CYS A 15 -6.00 11.58 14.53
N PRO A 16 -5.46 12.17 15.59
CA PRO A 16 -4.69 11.46 16.61
C PRO A 16 -5.43 10.24 17.17
N GLY A 17 -4.72 9.15 17.38
CA GLY A 17 -5.26 7.89 17.93
C GLY A 17 -5.85 6.95 16.88
N GLN A 18 -5.93 7.36 15.62
CA GLN A 18 -6.40 6.48 14.54
C GLN A 18 -5.35 5.45 14.12
N THR A 19 -5.86 4.28 13.70
CA THR A 19 -5.09 3.28 12.97
C THR A 19 -5.38 3.42 11.48
N VAL A 20 -4.35 3.66 10.70
CA VAL A 20 -4.40 3.87 9.24
C VAL A 20 -3.72 2.70 8.55
N PHE A 21 -4.47 1.90 7.81
CA PHE A 21 -3.87 0.90 6.92
C PHE A 21 -3.50 1.54 5.59
N VAL A 22 -2.27 1.32 5.14
CA VAL A 22 -1.80 1.75 3.83
C VAL A 22 -1.50 0.52 2.99
N GLN A 23 -2.13 0.44 1.82
CA GLN A 23 -1.89 -0.63 0.83
C GLN A 23 -0.42 -0.62 0.42
N GLY A 24 0.19 -1.81 0.36
CA GLY A 24 1.58 -2.01 -0.01
C GLY A 24 1.80 -2.37 -1.47
N ALA A 25 3.02 -2.79 -1.79
CA ALA A 25 3.50 -3.15 -3.13
C ALA A 25 3.23 -2.02 -4.14
N VAL A 26 2.87 -2.34 -5.38
CA VAL A 26 2.53 -1.33 -6.41
C VAL A 26 1.20 -0.63 -6.17
N GLY A 27 0.43 -1.08 -5.18
CA GLY A 27 -0.82 -0.46 -4.74
C GLY A 27 -0.63 0.69 -3.75
N GLU A 28 0.61 1.03 -3.33
CA GLU A 28 0.86 2.15 -2.43
C GLU A 28 0.31 3.45 -3.02
N PRO A 29 -0.62 4.15 -2.32
CA PRO A 29 -1.20 5.40 -2.79
C PRO A 29 -0.23 6.56 -2.55
N LEU A 30 0.78 6.68 -3.41
CA LEU A 30 1.91 7.60 -3.22
C LEU A 30 1.49 9.07 -3.15
N ALA A 31 0.46 9.49 -3.91
CA ALA A 31 -0.02 10.87 -3.84
C ALA A 31 -0.61 11.18 -2.46
N LEU A 32 -1.34 10.22 -1.86
CA LEU A 32 -1.88 10.38 -0.52
C LEU A 32 -0.75 10.41 0.52
N GLY A 33 0.23 9.51 0.40
CA GLY A 33 1.41 9.47 1.27
C GLY A 33 2.23 10.77 1.20
N GLN A 34 2.44 11.32 0.00
CA GLN A 34 3.14 12.59 -0.19
C GLN A 34 2.41 13.77 0.45
N ALA A 35 1.07 13.81 0.35
CA ALA A 35 0.27 14.84 1.00
C ALA A 35 0.39 14.78 2.53
N LEU A 36 0.38 13.56 3.09
CA LEU A 36 0.56 13.37 4.54
C LEU A 36 1.96 13.78 4.99
N ALA A 37 3.00 13.43 4.21
CA ALA A 37 4.38 13.83 4.50
C ALA A 37 4.59 15.35 4.44
N ALA A 38 3.85 16.04 3.58
CA ALA A 38 3.92 17.50 3.45
C ALA A 38 3.19 18.27 4.56
N SER A 39 2.42 17.58 5.41
CA SER A 39 1.63 18.17 6.49
C SER A 39 2.20 17.82 7.85
N GLU A 40 2.79 18.80 8.54
CA GLU A 40 3.44 18.59 9.85
C GLU A 40 2.53 17.97 10.92
N GLN A 41 1.22 18.16 10.83
CA GLN A 41 0.27 17.75 11.87
C GLN A 41 -0.60 16.55 11.49
N ALA A 42 -0.64 16.17 10.21
CA ALA A 42 -1.55 15.12 9.73
C ALA A 42 -1.33 13.76 10.41
N SER A 43 -0.07 13.43 10.67
CA SER A 43 0.33 12.15 11.25
C SER A 43 0.53 12.17 12.76
N LYS A 44 0.17 13.28 13.43
CA LYS A 44 0.31 13.40 14.88
C LYS A 44 -0.51 12.33 15.60
N GLY A 45 0.18 11.46 16.37
CA GLY A 45 -0.45 10.38 17.13
C GLY A 45 -1.16 9.32 16.29
N VAL A 46 -0.89 9.26 14.98
CA VAL A 46 -1.43 8.24 14.07
C VAL A 46 -0.58 6.97 14.15
N HIS A 47 -1.26 5.83 14.14
CA HIS A 47 -0.61 4.52 14.02
C HIS A 47 -0.81 3.97 12.60
N TYR A 48 0.27 3.82 11.86
CA TYR A 48 0.26 3.23 10.52
C TYR A 48 0.43 1.71 10.57
N LEU A 49 -0.24 1.03 9.67
CA LEU A 49 -0.16 -0.41 9.48
C LEU A 49 0.00 -0.67 7.98
N SER A 50 1.06 -1.36 7.59
CA SER A 50 1.28 -1.69 6.18
C SER A 50 2.15 -2.93 6.03
N CYS A 51 1.96 -3.64 4.92
CA CYS A 51 2.84 -4.69 4.44
C CYS A 51 3.69 -4.14 3.29
N LEU A 52 4.67 -3.29 3.62
CA LEU A 52 5.57 -2.71 2.63
C LEU A 52 6.51 -3.76 2.06
N VAL A 53 6.65 -3.78 0.74
CA VAL A 53 7.53 -4.71 0.02
C VAL A 53 8.91 -4.08 -0.16
N PRO A 54 9.98 -4.68 0.39
CA PRO A 54 11.34 -4.17 0.23
C PRO A 54 11.72 -3.99 -1.24
N GLY A 55 12.35 -2.85 -1.55
CA GLY A 55 12.76 -2.50 -2.92
C GLY A 55 11.65 -1.84 -3.77
N VAL A 56 10.38 -2.06 -3.46
CA VAL A 56 9.23 -1.43 -4.14
C VAL A 56 8.73 -0.23 -3.36
N ASN A 57 8.37 -0.43 -2.09
CA ASN A 57 7.91 0.65 -1.21
C ASN A 57 9.08 1.29 -0.49
N ARG A 58 9.07 2.62 -0.40
CA ARG A 58 10.17 3.39 0.20
C ARG A 58 9.69 4.38 1.26
N THR A 59 8.39 4.45 1.50
CA THR A 59 7.81 5.43 2.43
C THR A 59 7.97 4.99 3.88
N ASP A 60 8.55 5.85 4.70
CA ASP A 60 8.58 5.69 6.15
C ASP A 60 7.45 6.53 6.77
N PHE A 61 6.29 5.94 6.95
CA PHE A 61 5.13 6.61 7.52
C PHE A 61 5.34 7.01 8.99
N ALA A 62 6.20 6.28 9.73
CA ALA A 62 6.53 6.64 11.11
C ALA A 62 7.39 7.90 11.20
N ALA A 63 8.07 8.28 10.13
CA ALA A 63 8.87 9.52 10.08
C ALA A 63 8.03 10.78 9.85
N PHE A 64 6.75 10.68 9.50
CA PHE A 64 5.91 11.85 9.16
C PHE A 64 5.61 12.78 10.35
N HIS A 65 5.67 12.27 11.58
CA HIS A 65 5.54 13.07 12.81
C HIS A 65 6.26 12.38 13.97
N ASP A 66 6.70 13.12 14.98
CA ASP A 66 7.40 12.54 16.16
C ASP A 66 6.53 11.55 16.93
N GLU A 67 5.22 11.79 17.01
CA GLU A 67 4.24 10.93 17.67
C GLU A 67 3.65 9.86 16.72
N ALA A 68 4.04 9.83 15.44
CA ALA A 68 3.60 8.79 14.51
C ALA A 68 4.32 7.47 14.83
N THR A 69 3.60 6.36 14.71
CA THR A 69 4.12 5.01 14.90
C THR A 69 3.67 4.10 13.77
N MET A 70 4.34 2.94 13.63
CA MET A 70 3.99 1.99 12.57
C MET A 70 4.12 0.55 13.06
N THR A 71 3.20 -0.32 12.62
CA THR A 71 3.41 -1.77 12.62
C THR A 71 3.84 -2.20 11.23
N ALA A 72 4.99 -2.87 11.13
CA ALA A 72 5.56 -3.36 9.89
C ALA A 72 5.90 -4.86 9.99
N PHE A 73 5.81 -5.57 8.87
CA PHE A 73 6.13 -7.01 8.77
C PHE A 73 7.50 -7.25 8.14
N PHE A 74 8.08 -6.22 7.54
CA PHE A 74 9.43 -6.17 7.02
C PHE A 74 10.08 -4.86 7.48
N VAL A 75 11.36 -4.92 7.86
CA VAL A 75 12.15 -3.74 8.19
C VAL A 75 13.19 -3.55 7.09
N GLN A 76 12.83 -2.73 6.13
CA GLN A 76 13.67 -2.34 5.02
C GLN A 76 14.58 -1.14 5.37
N ALA A 77 15.51 -0.81 4.48
CA ALA A 77 16.50 0.24 4.74
C ALA A 77 15.85 1.59 5.10
N GLU A 78 14.76 1.93 4.46
CA GLU A 78 14.03 3.19 4.66
C GLU A 78 13.43 3.30 6.07
N LEU A 79 13.08 2.16 6.70
CA LEU A 79 12.50 2.15 8.05
C LEU A 79 13.53 2.10 9.19
N GLN A 80 14.82 1.96 8.88
CA GLN A 80 15.86 1.71 9.91
C GLN A 80 15.93 2.82 10.97
N ASN A 81 15.81 4.09 10.56
CA ASN A 81 15.87 5.22 11.49
C ASN A 81 14.66 5.22 12.44
N SER A 82 13.46 5.04 11.93
CA SER A 82 12.23 4.97 12.74
C SER A 82 12.21 3.71 13.60
N PHE A 83 12.75 2.59 13.11
CA PHE A 83 12.91 1.38 13.90
C PHE A 83 13.88 1.57 15.07
N ALA A 84 15.05 2.16 14.82
CA ALA A 84 16.03 2.47 15.87
C ALA A 84 15.49 3.48 16.91
N ALA A 85 14.63 4.39 16.48
CA ALA A 85 13.92 5.33 17.35
C ALA A 85 12.76 4.72 18.16
N GLY A 86 12.47 3.41 17.99
CA GLY A 86 11.39 2.72 18.69
C GLY A 86 9.98 3.05 18.17
N LYS A 87 9.86 3.69 17.01
CA LYS A 87 8.59 4.11 16.39
C LYS A 87 7.95 3.01 15.54
N VAL A 88 8.73 1.97 15.17
CA VAL A 88 8.26 0.85 14.36
C VAL A 88 8.18 -0.41 15.20
N ARG A 89 6.98 -0.96 15.33
CA ARG A 89 6.74 -2.30 15.88
C ARG A 89 6.91 -3.32 14.77
N PHE A 90 7.98 -4.11 14.83
CA PHE A 90 8.22 -5.19 13.88
C PHE A 90 7.53 -6.48 14.32
N LEU A 91 6.75 -7.07 13.42
CA LEU A 91 6.10 -8.37 13.59
C LEU A 91 6.61 -9.35 12.52
N PRO A 92 7.56 -10.23 12.85
CA PRO A 92 8.11 -11.20 11.90
C PRO A 92 7.12 -12.35 11.67
N LEU A 93 6.23 -12.17 10.69
CA LEU A 93 5.20 -13.14 10.33
C LEU A 93 5.39 -13.62 8.89
N HIS A 94 5.06 -14.90 8.63
CA HIS A 94 4.85 -15.38 7.28
C HIS A 94 3.65 -14.66 6.63
N TYR A 95 3.59 -14.61 5.30
CA TYR A 95 2.51 -13.92 4.59
C TYR A 95 1.12 -14.41 5.02
N SER A 96 0.94 -15.74 5.18
CA SER A 96 -0.29 -16.32 5.75
C SER A 96 -0.54 -15.91 7.20
N GLY A 97 0.52 -15.73 7.99
CA GLY A 97 0.44 -15.21 9.36
C GLY A 97 0.02 -13.75 9.39
N ILE A 98 0.51 -12.93 8.44
CA ILE A 98 0.07 -11.53 8.25
C ILE A 98 -1.42 -11.50 7.93
N CYS A 99 -1.88 -12.35 7.00
CA CYS A 99 -3.30 -12.49 6.66
C CYS A 99 -4.15 -12.77 7.92
N SER A 100 -3.74 -13.77 8.72
CA SER A 100 -4.43 -14.11 9.97
C SER A 100 -4.39 -12.98 11.00
N TYR A 101 -3.30 -12.23 11.07
CA TYR A 101 -3.17 -11.05 11.91
C TYR A 101 -4.14 -9.95 11.46
N MET A 102 -4.20 -9.65 10.16
CA MET A 102 -5.11 -8.65 9.58
C MET A 102 -6.58 -9.01 9.78
N GLN A 103 -6.92 -10.31 9.73
CA GLN A 103 -8.28 -10.78 9.99
C GLN A 103 -8.73 -10.59 11.45
N ARG A 104 -7.84 -10.84 12.41
CA ARG A 104 -8.14 -10.83 13.85
C ARG A 104 -7.86 -9.49 14.52
N HIS A 105 -6.90 -8.76 14.03
CA HIS A 105 -6.36 -7.51 14.54
C HIS A 105 -6.09 -6.56 13.36
N PRO A 106 -5.81 -5.31 13.61
CA PRO A 106 -6.39 -4.40 14.59
C PRO A 106 -7.71 -3.82 14.06
N PRO A 107 -8.43 -2.97 14.83
CA PRO A 107 -9.39 -2.07 14.22
C PRO A 107 -8.65 -1.17 13.23
N VAL A 108 -9.28 -0.86 12.10
CA VAL A 108 -8.77 0.07 11.10
C VAL A 108 -9.74 1.23 10.98
N ASP A 109 -9.26 2.44 11.27
CA ASP A 109 -10.08 3.63 11.16
C ASP A 109 -10.10 4.13 9.71
N VAL A 110 -8.94 4.15 9.05
CA VAL A 110 -8.80 4.65 7.69
C VAL A 110 -8.02 3.64 6.84
N LEU A 111 -8.55 3.31 5.67
CA LEU A 111 -7.85 2.59 4.61
C LEU A 111 -7.40 3.59 3.55
N LEU A 112 -6.10 3.66 3.30
CA LEU A 112 -5.51 4.35 2.16
C LEU A 112 -5.12 3.33 1.11
N MET A 113 -5.71 3.42 -0.09
CA MET A 113 -5.51 2.46 -1.17
C MET A 113 -5.41 3.13 -2.54
N GLN A 114 -4.99 2.36 -3.53
CA GLN A 114 -4.96 2.80 -4.92
C GLN A 114 -5.79 1.85 -5.79
N VAL A 115 -6.58 2.42 -6.70
CA VAL A 115 -7.39 1.69 -7.67
C VAL A 115 -7.29 2.33 -9.05
N PRO A 116 -7.57 1.59 -10.14
CA PRO A 116 -7.83 2.18 -11.45
C PRO A 116 -9.19 2.91 -11.44
N PRO A 117 -9.49 3.72 -12.45
CA PRO A 117 -10.83 4.27 -12.67
C PRO A 117 -11.89 3.16 -12.72
N PRO A 118 -13.14 3.46 -12.30
CA PRO A 118 -14.22 2.49 -12.39
C PRO A 118 -14.54 2.16 -13.86
N ASP A 119 -15.00 0.93 -14.09
CA ASP A 119 -15.53 0.50 -15.36
C ASP A 119 -16.96 1.01 -15.60
N ASP A 120 -17.55 0.66 -16.76
CA ASP A 120 -18.91 1.10 -17.15
C ASP A 120 -20.01 0.57 -16.20
N GLU A 121 -19.69 -0.45 -15.40
CA GLU A 121 -20.58 -1.02 -14.38
C GLU A 121 -20.39 -0.34 -13.00
N GLY A 122 -19.49 0.64 -12.91
CA GLY A 122 -19.17 1.35 -11.67
C GLY A 122 -18.34 0.51 -10.70
N MET A 123 -17.54 -0.43 -11.22
CA MET A 123 -16.67 -1.29 -10.43
C MET A 123 -15.20 -0.91 -10.64
N CYS A 124 -14.44 -0.83 -9.56
CA CYS A 124 -12.99 -0.72 -9.59
C CYS A 124 -12.36 -2.09 -9.34
N THR A 125 -11.36 -2.47 -10.14
CA THR A 125 -10.50 -3.59 -9.76
C THR A 125 -9.54 -3.15 -8.65
N LEU A 126 -8.92 -4.13 -7.97
CA LEU A 126 -7.84 -3.82 -7.01
C LEU A 126 -6.47 -3.69 -7.70
N GLY A 127 -6.47 -3.50 -9.03
CA GLY A 127 -5.27 -3.26 -9.82
C GLY A 127 -4.27 -4.42 -9.80
N LEU A 128 -2.99 -4.09 -9.80
CA LEU A 128 -1.88 -5.04 -9.82
C LEU A 128 -1.54 -5.63 -8.45
N SER A 129 -1.99 -5.02 -7.36
CA SER A 129 -1.69 -5.46 -6.00
C SER A 129 -2.97 -5.54 -5.19
N VAL A 130 -3.45 -6.76 -4.95
CA VAL A 130 -4.62 -7.00 -4.10
C VAL A 130 -4.27 -6.81 -2.63
N ASP A 131 -3.06 -7.26 -2.24
CA ASP A 131 -2.54 -7.22 -0.88
C ASP A 131 -3.60 -7.71 0.15
N PHE A 132 -3.72 -7.01 1.28
CA PHE A 132 -4.72 -7.31 2.32
C PHE A 132 -5.97 -6.43 2.21
N VAL A 133 -6.11 -5.66 1.12
CA VAL A 133 -7.23 -4.72 0.93
C VAL A 133 -8.60 -5.37 1.13
N PRO A 134 -8.92 -6.58 0.59
CA PRO A 134 -10.24 -7.18 0.81
C PRO A 134 -10.59 -7.39 2.29
N ILE A 135 -9.59 -7.77 3.10
CA ILE A 135 -9.78 -8.00 4.54
C ILE A 135 -9.96 -6.67 5.27
N ILE A 136 -9.17 -5.67 4.89
CA ILE A 136 -9.16 -4.37 5.55
C ILE A 136 -10.39 -3.53 5.16
N LEU A 137 -10.85 -3.64 3.91
CA LEU A 137 -12.02 -2.92 3.41
C LEU A 137 -13.28 -3.21 4.23
N ASP A 138 -13.44 -4.46 4.72
CA ASP A 138 -14.56 -4.84 5.56
C ASP A 138 -14.50 -4.27 6.98
N LYS A 139 -13.33 -3.81 7.42
CA LYS A 139 -13.07 -3.30 8.76
C LYS A 139 -12.92 -1.78 8.82
N ALA A 140 -12.48 -1.18 7.73
CA ALA A 140 -12.21 0.26 7.67
C ALA A 140 -13.49 1.07 7.86
N LYS A 141 -13.41 2.10 8.71
CA LYS A 141 -14.50 3.05 8.91
C LYS A 141 -14.57 4.09 7.80
N VAL A 142 -13.41 4.44 7.24
CA VAL A 142 -13.27 5.39 6.14
C VAL A 142 -12.32 4.82 5.09
N VAL A 143 -12.70 4.88 3.84
CA VAL A 143 -11.90 4.41 2.69
C VAL A 143 -11.55 5.59 1.80
N VAL A 144 -10.26 5.87 1.69
CA VAL A 144 -9.71 6.94 0.85
C VAL A 144 -8.91 6.30 -0.28
N ALA A 145 -9.31 6.52 -1.51
CA ALA A 145 -8.65 5.91 -2.66
C ALA A 145 -7.98 6.95 -3.56
N GLU A 146 -6.75 6.68 -3.93
CA GLU A 146 -6.10 7.27 -5.08
C GLU A 146 -6.60 6.54 -6.34
N VAL A 147 -7.40 7.22 -7.15
CA VAL A 147 -7.88 6.71 -8.45
C VAL A 147 -6.85 7.10 -9.50
N ASN A 148 -5.95 6.18 -9.83
CA ASN A 148 -4.85 6.44 -10.75
C ASN A 148 -5.19 5.92 -12.15
N ALA A 149 -5.26 6.82 -13.13
CA ALA A 149 -5.56 6.49 -14.53
C ALA A 149 -4.54 5.52 -15.16
N ASN A 150 -3.30 5.47 -14.64
CA ASN A 150 -2.24 4.57 -15.11
C ASN A 150 -2.23 3.21 -14.40
N MET A 151 -3.14 2.96 -13.43
CA MET A 151 -3.25 1.64 -12.81
C MET A 151 -3.98 0.69 -13.75
N PRO A 152 -3.36 -0.43 -14.17
CA PRO A 152 -4.03 -1.42 -15.00
C PRO A 152 -5.16 -2.14 -14.27
N SER A 153 -6.14 -2.63 -15.05
CA SER A 153 -7.22 -3.48 -14.58
C SER A 153 -7.04 -4.91 -15.14
N PRO A 154 -6.19 -5.77 -14.51
CA PRO A 154 -5.93 -7.11 -15.04
C PRO A 154 -7.19 -7.97 -15.00
N PRO A 155 -7.39 -8.87 -15.98
CA PRO A 155 -8.44 -9.87 -15.93
C PRO A 155 -8.31 -10.75 -14.67
N GLY A 156 -9.43 -10.97 -13.97
CA GLY A 156 -9.46 -11.78 -12.75
C GLY A 156 -9.05 -11.05 -11.46
N SER A 157 -8.60 -9.79 -11.52
CA SER A 157 -8.43 -8.98 -10.32
C SER A 157 -9.77 -8.79 -9.61
N PRO A 158 -9.85 -8.94 -8.26
CA PRO A 158 -11.06 -8.68 -7.52
C PRO A 158 -11.59 -7.28 -7.80
N LYS A 159 -12.92 -7.16 -7.89
CA LYS A 159 -13.59 -5.87 -8.09
C LYS A 159 -14.31 -5.44 -6.83
N ILE A 160 -14.35 -4.14 -6.60
CA ILE A 160 -15.14 -3.49 -5.55
C ILE A 160 -16.05 -2.43 -6.17
N PRO A 161 -17.27 -2.23 -5.66
CA PRO A 161 -18.12 -1.13 -6.10
C PRO A 161 -17.43 0.22 -5.82
N TYR A 162 -17.46 1.13 -6.79
CA TYR A 162 -16.90 2.48 -6.63
C TYR A 162 -17.52 3.25 -5.47
N ASP A 163 -18.79 2.98 -5.15
CA ASP A 163 -19.50 3.59 -4.03
C ASP A 163 -19.10 3.05 -2.64
N ARG A 164 -18.26 2.00 -2.58
CA ARG A 164 -17.61 1.58 -1.33
C ARG A 164 -16.50 2.52 -0.88
N LEU A 165 -16.04 3.39 -1.77
CA LEU A 165 -15.05 4.43 -1.45
C LEU A 165 -15.77 5.62 -0.83
N ASP A 166 -15.22 6.19 0.24
CA ASP A 166 -15.76 7.39 0.87
C ASP A 166 -15.19 8.64 0.20
N TYR A 167 -13.88 8.67 0.01
CA TYR A 167 -13.15 9.77 -0.61
C TYR A 167 -12.27 9.27 -1.75
N VAL A 168 -12.19 10.06 -2.82
CA VAL A 168 -11.32 9.77 -3.97
C VAL A 168 -10.50 10.98 -4.38
N VAL A 169 -9.25 10.72 -4.71
CA VAL A 169 -8.31 11.66 -5.32
C VAL A 169 -7.94 11.10 -6.69
N HIS A 170 -8.22 11.84 -7.76
CA HIS A 170 -7.85 11.43 -9.11
C HIS A 170 -6.43 11.82 -9.44
N THR A 171 -5.66 10.85 -9.95
CA THR A 171 -4.27 11.04 -10.37
C THR A 171 -3.98 10.37 -11.71
N GLU A 172 -2.90 10.80 -12.34
CA GLU A 172 -2.32 10.17 -13.53
C GLU A 172 -0.80 10.13 -13.32
N ARG A 173 -0.33 9.13 -12.60
CA ARG A 173 1.09 9.01 -12.25
C ARG A 173 1.65 7.62 -12.57
N ALA A 174 2.95 7.55 -12.78
CA ALA A 174 3.66 6.28 -12.94
C ALA A 174 3.53 5.42 -11.68
N LEU A 175 3.45 4.11 -11.88
CA LEU A 175 3.45 3.13 -10.80
C LEU A 175 4.89 2.92 -10.29
N PRO A 176 5.06 2.47 -9.02
CA PRO A 176 6.36 2.05 -8.54
C PRO A 176 6.89 0.89 -9.38
N GLU A 177 8.14 0.97 -9.76
CA GLU A 177 8.86 -0.09 -10.48
C GLU A 177 10.05 -0.55 -9.66
N LEU A 178 10.31 -1.86 -9.69
CA LEU A 178 11.56 -2.40 -9.18
C LEU A 178 12.61 -2.25 -10.29
N PRO A 179 13.66 -1.41 -10.08
CA PRO A 179 14.68 -1.26 -11.09
C PRO A 179 15.44 -2.59 -11.28
N THR A 180 15.43 -3.10 -12.49
CA THR A 180 16.28 -4.21 -12.91
C THR A 180 17.60 -3.63 -13.40
N GLY A 181 18.67 -3.74 -12.60
CA GLY A 181 20.02 -3.41 -13.06
C GLY A 181 20.52 -4.40 -14.10
N ASP A 182 21.69 -4.10 -14.69
CA ASP A 182 22.37 -5.05 -15.56
C ASP A 182 22.65 -6.35 -14.81
N LEU A 183 22.27 -7.47 -15.42
CA LEU A 183 22.53 -8.79 -14.83
C LEU A 183 24.00 -9.15 -14.99
N PRO A 184 24.73 -9.46 -13.90
CA PRO A 184 26.06 -10.01 -14.01
C PRO A 184 26.05 -11.29 -14.88
N PRO A 185 27.10 -11.56 -15.70
CA PRO A 185 27.13 -12.73 -16.59
C PRO A 185 26.90 -14.08 -15.88
N VAL A 186 27.30 -14.17 -14.61
CA VAL A 186 27.04 -15.37 -13.78
C VAL A 186 25.54 -15.59 -13.54
N ILE A 187 24.77 -14.52 -13.34
CA ILE A 187 23.31 -14.61 -13.13
C ILE A 187 22.62 -15.03 -14.42
N GLU A 188 23.07 -14.49 -15.56
CA GLU A 188 22.56 -14.91 -16.88
C GLU A 188 22.81 -16.39 -17.13
N THR A 189 24.03 -16.87 -16.82
CA THR A 189 24.39 -18.29 -16.93
C THR A 189 23.53 -19.17 -16.03
N ILE A 190 23.28 -18.75 -14.78
CA ILE A 190 22.38 -19.46 -13.87
C ILE A 190 20.96 -19.51 -14.44
N GLY A 191 20.45 -18.38 -14.95
CA GLY A 191 19.14 -18.31 -15.58
C GLY A 191 18.98 -19.26 -16.75
N GLN A 192 19.99 -19.34 -17.64
CA GLN A 192 20.02 -20.30 -18.74
C GLN A 192 19.96 -21.76 -18.24
N LYS A 193 20.74 -22.10 -17.21
CA LYS A 193 20.73 -23.45 -16.64
C LYS A 193 19.41 -23.81 -15.97
N VAL A 194 18.75 -22.86 -15.33
CA VAL A 194 17.41 -23.07 -14.76
C VAL A 194 16.38 -23.27 -15.88
N ALA A 195 16.46 -22.47 -16.96
CA ALA A 195 15.55 -22.59 -18.09
C ALA A 195 15.66 -23.96 -18.81
N GLU A 196 16.85 -24.58 -18.82
CA GLU A 196 17.05 -25.94 -19.36
C GLU A 196 16.29 -27.04 -18.57
N LEU A 197 15.87 -26.75 -17.33
CA LEU A 197 15.14 -27.70 -16.48
C LEU A 197 13.60 -27.56 -16.60
N ILE A 198 13.13 -26.54 -17.30
CA ILE A 198 11.70 -26.27 -17.46
C ILE A 198 11.27 -26.77 -18.84
N HIS A 199 10.23 -27.60 -18.89
CA HIS A 199 9.68 -28.15 -20.11
C HIS A 199 8.32 -27.54 -20.42
N ASP A 200 7.90 -27.62 -21.70
CA ASP A 200 6.58 -27.17 -22.10
C ASP A 200 5.50 -27.96 -21.33
N GLY A 201 4.68 -27.24 -20.56
CA GLY A 201 3.58 -27.82 -19.77
C GLY A 201 3.89 -28.08 -18.29
N ASP A 202 5.09 -27.71 -17.80
CA ASP A 202 5.45 -27.79 -16.37
C ASP A 202 4.66 -26.78 -15.52
#